data_dd74d7077f937e6eb07d73af122f6870
#
_entry.id   dd74d7077f937e6eb07d73af122f6870
#
_cell.length_a   1.000
_cell.length_b   1.000
_cell.length_c   1.000
_cell.angle_alpha   90.00
_cell.angle_beta   90.00
_cell.angle_gamma   90.00
#
_symmetry.space_group_name_H-M   'P 1'
#
loop_
_entity.id
_entity.type
_entity.pdbx_description
1 polymer ?
#
loop_
_entity_poly.entity_id
_entity_poly.type
_entity_poly.pdbx_seq_one_letter_code
_entity_poly.pdbx_strand_id
1 'polypeptide(L)'
;MSDRPDKPADERHHRVPNVIIECRALTGSSKRRRSCAAPSLGKVAFAALAAGAMVGTALAGAVQTVSQKGREFRPGEMTIGRGETIAIVNDDADLLHHAYLKTSTFSFDSGDQKPGSRFEIAFPQPGTFTIRCAIHPKMKLVVTVR
;
A
#
# COMPACT_ATOMS: atom_id res chain seq x y z
N MET A 1 37.04 4.88 -42.60
CA MET A 1 35.78 5.12 -43.33
C MET A 1 34.84 3.98 -42.97
N SER A 2 33.95 4.23 -42.04
CA SER A 2 32.70 3.48 -41.88
C SER A 2 31.85 4.23 -40.88
N ASP A 3 30.95 5.02 -41.44
CA ASP A 3 29.89 5.77 -40.76
C ASP A 3 28.93 4.80 -40.06
N ARG A 4 28.66 5.06 -38.79
CA ARG A 4 27.53 4.46 -38.09
C ARG A 4 26.50 5.56 -37.84
N PRO A 5 25.29 5.47 -38.38
CA PRO A 5 24.25 6.45 -38.10
C PRO A 5 23.70 6.27 -36.70
N ASP A 6 23.69 7.35 -35.95
CA ASP A 6 22.96 7.57 -34.73
C ASP A 6 21.47 7.24 -34.89
N LYS A 7 20.95 6.41 -33.97
CA LYS A 7 19.53 6.12 -33.88
C LYS A 7 18.96 6.94 -32.69
N PRO A 8 18.05 7.89 -32.97
CA PRO A 8 17.44 8.65 -31.89
C PRO A 8 16.51 7.76 -31.04
N ALA A 9 16.64 7.89 -29.74
CA ALA A 9 15.76 7.26 -28.75
C ALA A 9 14.33 7.80 -28.91
N ASP A 10 13.39 6.91 -29.21
CA ASP A 10 11.95 7.18 -29.19
C ASP A 10 11.47 7.29 -27.75
N GLU A 11 11.34 8.52 -27.28
CA GLU A 11 10.83 8.92 -25.97
C GLU A 11 9.29 8.88 -26.00
N ARG A 12 8.71 7.70 -25.81
CA ARG A 12 7.26 7.56 -25.65
C ARG A 12 6.87 7.93 -24.24
N HIS A 13 6.51 9.19 -24.08
CA HIS A 13 5.75 9.68 -22.95
C HIS A 13 4.40 8.94 -22.87
N HIS A 14 4.30 7.97 -21.96
CA HIS A 14 3.00 7.47 -21.55
C HIS A 14 2.30 8.52 -20.68
N ARG A 15 1.48 9.32 -21.36
CA ARG A 15 0.56 10.28 -20.75
C ARG A 15 -0.55 9.50 -20.05
N VAL A 16 -0.50 9.42 -18.72
CA VAL A 16 -1.61 8.93 -17.90
C VAL A 16 -2.81 9.89 -17.99
N PRO A 17 -4.01 9.43 -18.33
CA PRO A 17 -5.17 10.31 -18.35
C PRO A 17 -5.56 10.72 -16.94
N ASN A 18 -5.59 12.05 -16.72
CA ASN A 18 -6.15 12.68 -15.53
C ASN A 18 -7.66 12.43 -15.51
N VAL A 19 -8.12 11.54 -14.62
CA VAL A 19 -9.55 11.36 -14.37
C VAL A 19 -9.99 12.47 -13.40
N ILE A 20 -10.56 13.52 -13.97
CA ILE A 20 -11.24 14.58 -13.20
C ILE A 20 -12.60 14.01 -12.79
N ILE A 21 -12.77 13.76 -11.50
CA ILE A 21 -14.09 13.43 -10.92
C ILE A 21 -14.81 14.76 -10.69
N GLU A 22 -15.69 15.11 -11.62
CA GLU A 22 -16.61 16.23 -11.44
C GLU A 22 -17.69 15.85 -10.42
N CYS A 23 -17.62 16.46 -9.24
CA CYS A 23 -18.75 16.48 -8.30
C CYS A 23 -19.85 17.40 -8.83
N ARG A 24 -20.86 16.81 -9.47
CA ARG A 24 -22.05 17.53 -9.94
C ARG A 24 -22.98 17.81 -8.76
N ALA A 25 -22.94 19.04 -8.28
CA ALA A 25 -23.89 19.54 -7.29
C ALA A 25 -25.26 19.66 -7.92
N LEU A 26 -26.21 18.85 -7.44
CA LEU A 26 -27.62 19.02 -7.77
C LEU A 26 -28.26 20.02 -6.81
N THR A 27 -28.33 21.28 -7.25
CA THR A 27 -29.18 22.27 -6.64
C THR A 27 -30.62 22.06 -7.11
N GLY A 28 -31.45 21.52 -6.22
CA GLY A 28 -32.89 21.37 -6.39
C GLY A 28 -33.63 22.22 -5.36
N SER A 29 -33.97 23.43 -5.73
CA SER A 29 -34.90 24.31 -5.00
C SER A 29 -36.33 23.77 -5.11
N SER A 30 -37.01 23.54 -3.99
CA SER A 30 -38.46 23.53 -3.94
C SER A 30 -38.99 23.97 -2.57
N LYS A 31 -39.36 25.23 -2.49
CA LYS A 31 -40.23 25.76 -1.44
C LYS A 31 -41.60 25.07 -1.51
N ARG A 32 -42.02 24.37 -0.47
CA ARG A 32 -43.44 24.21 -0.10
C ARG A 32 -43.62 24.40 1.39
N ARG A 33 -44.09 25.59 1.71
CA ARG A 33 -44.74 25.87 2.97
C ARG A 33 -46.10 25.12 2.95
N ARG A 34 -46.34 24.26 3.92
CA ARG A 34 -47.72 23.94 4.34
C ARG A 34 -47.76 23.95 5.85
N SER A 35 -48.59 24.83 6.28
CA SER A 35 -48.99 25.21 7.62
C SER A 35 -49.93 24.13 8.20
N CYS A 36 -49.95 24.11 9.55
CA CYS A 36 -51.05 23.69 10.42
C CYS A 36 -51.27 22.20 10.61
N ALA A 37 -51.01 21.73 11.76
CA ALA A 37 -52.00 21.35 12.76
C ALA A 37 -51.31 20.56 13.88
N ALA A 38 -51.43 21.02 15.12
CA ALA A 38 -51.10 20.21 16.29
C ALA A 38 -52.25 19.23 16.57
N PRO A 39 -51.99 18.03 16.93
CA PRO A 39 -52.85 17.29 17.85
C PRO A 39 -52.10 16.84 19.11
N SER A 40 -52.72 17.23 20.23
CA SER A 40 -52.86 16.58 21.53
C SER A 40 -51.89 15.50 22.01
N LEU A 41 -51.47 15.76 23.24
CA LEU A 41 -50.82 14.87 24.18
C LEU A 41 -51.34 13.41 24.13
N GLY A 42 -50.50 12.51 23.66
CA GLY A 42 -50.59 11.10 23.97
C GLY A 42 -49.29 10.64 24.60
N LYS A 43 -49.37 10.18 25.85
CA LYS A 43 -48.21 9.59 26.55
C LYS A 43 -47.82 8.31 25.82
N VAL A 44 -46.85 8.36 24.96
CA VAL A 44 -46.20 7.19 24.35
C VAL A 44 -44.87 7.00 25.09
N ALA A 45 -44.76 5.87 25.76
CA ALA A 45 -43.55 5.41 26.38
C ALA A 45 -42.49 5.18 25.30
N PHE A 46 -41.42 6.00 25.31
CA PHE A 46 -40.25 5.77 24.49
C PHE A 46 -39.45 4.61 25.07
N ALA A 47 -39.64 3.44 24.48
CA ALA A 47 -38.64 2.37 24.62
C ALA A 47 -37.42 2.77 23.79
N ALA A 48 -36.39 3.28 24.44
CA ALA A 48 -35.10 3.56 23.80
C ALA A 48 -34.42 2.24 23.43
N LEU A 49 -34.56 1.81 22.18
CA LEU A 49 -33.69 0.79 21.61
C LEU A 49 -32.29 1.43 21.42
N ALA A 50 -31.39 1.17 22.36
CA ALA A 50 -29.98 1.47 22.20
C ALA A 50 -29.40 0.52 21.13
N ALA A 51 -29.42 0.96 19.87
CA ALA A 51 -28.66 0.32 18.81
C ALA A 51 -27.17 0.57 19.08
N GLY A 52 -26.52 -0.38 19.74
CA GLY A 52 -25.08 -0.37 19.94
C GLY A 52 -24.38 -0.49 18.58
N ALA A 53 -23.88 0.63 18.05
CA ALA A 53 -22.97 0.64 16.92
C ALA A 53 -21.67 -0.03 17.38
N MET A 54 -21.46 -1.29 16.98
CA MET A 54 -20.18 -1.96 17.09
C MET A 54 -19.21 -1.27 16.13
N VAL A 55 -18.47 -0.29 16.62
CA VAL A 55 -17.34 0.29 15.89
C VAL A 55 -16.23 -0.74 15.93
N GLY A 56 -16.15 -1.56 14.86
CA GLY A 56 -15.03 -2.46 14.65
C GLY A 56 -13.78 -1.63 14.43
N THR A 57 -12.90 -1.54 15.41
CA THR A 57 -11.56 -1.00 15.22
C THR A 57 -10.78 -1.98 14.35
N ALA A 58 -10.59 -1.63 13.07
CA ALA A 58 -9.61 -2.31 12.24
C ALA A 58 -8.23 -2.04 12.85
N LEU A 59 -7.63 -3.04 13.48
CA LEU A 59 -6.22 -2.99 13.84
C LEU A 59 -5.43 -2.97 12.53
N ALA A 60 -4.97 -1.80 12.14
CA ALA A 60 -3.94 -1.68 11.12
C ALA A 60 -2.69 -2.38 11.70
N GLY A 61 -2.33 -3.53 11.14
CA GLY A 61 -1.14 -4.26 11.55
C GLY A 61 0.08 -3.35 11.48
N ALA A 62 0.92 -3.37 12.51
CA ALA A 62 2.15 -2.58 12.53
C ALA A 62 3.06 -3.04 11.39
N VAL A 63 3.52 -2.09 10.56
CA VAL A 63 4.46 -2.37 9.48
C VAL A 63 5.80 -2.77 10.08
N GLN A 64 6.20 -4.01 9.88
CA GLN A 64 7.50 -4.50 10.34
C GLN A 64 8.61 -3.99 9.42
N THR A 65 9.70 -3.49 10.01
CA THR A 65 10.80 -2.91 9.24
C THR A 65 11.98 -3.88 9.18
N VAL A 66 12.56 -4.01 7.97
CA VAL A 66 13.78 -4.75 7.67
C VAL A 66 14.82 -3.78 7.20
N SER A 67 15.96 -3.76 7.86
CA SER A 67 17.12 -2.94 7.51
C SER A 67 18.02 -3.66 6.52
N GLN A 68 18.49 -2.97 5.49
CA GLN A 68 19.60 -3.38 4.63
C GLN A 68 20.83 -2.61 5.10
N LYS A 69 21.74 -3.33 5.74
CA LYS A 69 22.97 -2.73 6.27
C LYS A 69 24.14 -3.69 6.23
N GLY A 70 25.27 -3.23 5.74
CA GLY A 70 26.49 -4.04 5.67
C GLY A 70 26.36 -5.26 4.76
N ARG A 71 25.55 -5.14 3.68
CA ARG A 71 25.24 -6.24 2.73
C ARG A 71 24.48 -7.41 3.37
N GLU A 72 23.60 -7.09 4.33
CA GLU A 72 22.73 -8.04 5.02
C GLU A 72 21.32 -7.46 5.16
N PHE A 73 20.31 -8.35 5.22
CA PHE A 73 18.99 -8.00 5.72
C PHE A 73 18.94 -8.26 7.24
N ARG A 74 18.40 -7.32 7.99
CA ARG A 74 18.22 -7.41 9.44
C ARG A 74 16.78 -7.06 9.85
N PRO A 75 16.04 -8.05 10.41
CA PRO A 75 16.39 -9.45 10.59
C PRO A 75 16.58 -10.19 9.25
N GLY A 76 17.33 -11.31 9.27
CA GLY A 76 17.50 -12.21 8.11
C GLY A 76 16.33 -13.17 7.91
N GLU A 77 15.48 -13.32 8.93
CA GLU A 77 14.28 -14.16 8.95
C GLU A 77 13.17 -13.48 9.73
N MET A 78 11.90 -13.65 9.30
CA MET A 78 10.75 -13.12 10.00
C MET A 78 9.47 -13.91 9.68
N THR A 79 8.49 -13.81 10.58
CA THR A 79 7.16 -14.37 10.38
C THR A 79 6.13 -13.25 10.45
N ILE A 80 5.20 -13.23 9.49
CA ILE A 80 4.12 -12.23 9.40
C ILE A 80 2.78 -12.92 9.14
N GLY A 81 1.70 -12.19 9.36
CA GLY A 81 0.35 -12.60 8.98
C GLY A 81 0.08 -12.38 7.49
N ARG A 82 -0.86 -13.14 6.93
CA ARG A 82 -1.36 -12.92 5.57
C ARG A 82 -1.92 -11.51 5.40
N GLY A 83 -1.50 -10.81 4.36
CA GLY A 83 -1.92 -9.44 4.07
C GLY A 83 -1.12 -8.37 4.82
N GLU A 84 -0.22 -8.76 5.72
CA GLU A 84 0.67 -7.80 6.38
C GLU A 84 1.72 -7.25 5.42
N THR A 85 2.19 -6.05 5.75
CA THR A 85 3.19 -5.31 4.98
C THR A 85 4.50 -5.27 5.74
N ILE A 86 5.60 -5.49 5.05
CA ILE A 86 6.95 -5.19 5.55
C ILE A 86 7.52 -3.99 4.82
N ALA A 87 8.37 -3.24 5.51
CA ALA A 87 9.14 -2.14 4.94
C ALA A 87 10.61 -2.53 4.89
N ILE A 88 11.22 -2.46 3.73
CA ILE A 88 12.65 -2.65 3.53
C ILE A 88 13.29 -1.28 3.42
N VAL A 89 14.26 -0.97 4.29
CA VAL A 89 14.94 0.33 4.36
C VAL A 89 16.42 0.13 4.08
N ASN A 90 16.99 0.94 3.20
CA ASN A 90 18.42 0.97 3.00
C ASN A 90 19.08 1.88 4.04
N ASP A 91 19.67 1.27 5.06
CA ASP A 91 20.35 1.94 6.18
C ASP A 91 21.89 2.03 5.98
N ASP A 92 22.41 1.67 4.81
CA ASP A 92 23.79 1.93 4.46
C ASP A 92 23.98 3.41 4.09
N ALA A 93 25.19 3.91 4.27
CA ALA A 93 25.54 5.30 3.97
C ALA A 93 25.84 5.52 2.48
N ASP A 94 26.37 4.50 1.82
CA ASP A 94 26.99 4.60 0.48
C ASP A 94 26.69 3.42 -0.45
N LEU A 95 26.03 2.34 0.05
CA LEU A 95 25.74 1.17 -0.75
C LEU A 95 24.35 1.25 -1.38
N LEU A 96 24.27 0.89 -2.65
CA LEU A 96 23.01 0.60 -3.33
C LEU A 96 22.57 -0.82 -3.02
N HIS A 97 21.26 -0.98 -2.87
CA HIS A 97 20.62 -2.28 -2.78
C HIS A 97 19.51 -2.41 -3.83
N HIS A 98 19.03 -3.63 -4.04
CA HIS A 98 17.96 -3.91 -4.99
C HIS A 98 17.23 -5.17 -4.53
N ALA A 99 16.19 -5.00 -3.74
CA ALA A 99 15.42 -6.12 -3.20
C ALA A 99 14.45 -6.66 -4.24
N TYR A 100 14.48 -7.99 -4.46
CA TYR A 100 13.53 -8.64 -5.36
C TYR A 100 13.08 -10.00 -4.85
N LEU A 101 11.92 -10.40 -5.32
CA LEU A 101 11.36 -11.74 -5.15
C LEU A 101 10.75 -12.16 -6.48
N LYS A 102 11.04 -13.39 -6.91
CA LYS A 102 10.44 -13.96 -8.11
C LYS A 102 9.99 -15.39 -7.83
N THR A 103 8.67 -15.57 -7.77
CA THR A 103 8.03 -16.88 -7.69
C THR A 103 6.92 -16.98 -8.75
N SER A 104 6.34 -18.15 -8.93
CA SER A 104 5.23 -18.37 -9.88
C SER A 104 3.93 -17.66 -9.46
N THR A 105 3.75 -17.40 -8.17
CA THR A 105 2.50 -16.89 -7.60
C THR A 105 2.58 -15.45 -7.13
N PHE A 106 3.78 -14.98 -6.80
CA PHE A 106 3.99 -13.63 -6.29
C PHE A 106 5.41 -13.15 -6.65
N SER A 107 5.52 -11.95 -7.16
CA SER A 107 6.80 -11.34 -7.50
C SER A 107 6.78 -9.84 -7.24
N PHE A 108 7.93 -9.29 -6.87
CA PHE A 108 8.15 -7.85 -6.81
C PHE A 108 9.61 -7.53 -7.13
N ASP A 109 9.84 -6.27 -7.43
CA ASP A 109 11.14 -5.70 -7.69
C ASP A 109 11.17 -4.26 -7.17
N SER A 110 12.09 -3.94 -6.27
CA SER A 110 12.18 -2.60 -5.69
C SER A 110 12.88 -1.60 -6.61
N GLY A 111 13.55 -2.08 -7.66
CA GLY A 111 14.55 -1.28 -8.35
C GLY A 111 15.74 -0.94 -7.44
N ASP A 112 16.58 -0.01 -7.89
CA ASP A 112 17.75 0.44 -7.14
C ASP A 112 17.35 1.29 -5.94
N GLN A 113 17.68 0.81 -4.75
CA GLN A 113 17.45 1.48 -3.48
C GLN A 113 18.70 2.26 -3.05
N LYS A 114 18.63 3.58 -3.15
CA LYS A 114 19.68 4.48 -2.66
C LYS A 114 19.71 4.50 -1.12
N PRO A 115 20.83 4.92 -0.48
CA PRO A 115 20.85 5.16 0.95
C PRO A 115 19.66 5.98 1.45
N GLY A 116 19.02 5.53 2.54
CA GLY A 116 17.84 6.13 3.12
C GLY A 116 16.51 5.83 2.42
N SER A 117 16.52 5.13 1.29
CA SER A 117 15.27 4.76 0.60
C SER A 117 14.51 3.66 1.35
N ARG A 118 13.17 3.68 1.21
CA ARG A 118 12.22 2.73 1.81
C ARG A 118 11.33 2.15 0.73
N PHE A 119 11.12 0.85 0.77
CA PHE A 119 10.23 0.11 -0.11
C PHE A 119 9.28 -0.76 0.72
N GLU A 120 7.99 -0.72 0.43
CA GLU A 120 6.97 -1.48 1.17
C GLU A 120 6.38 -2.60 0.32
N ILE A 121 6.16 -3.77 0.94
CA ILE A 121 5.67 -4.96 0.28
C ILE A 121 4.59 -5.60 1.13
N ALA A 122 3.38 -5.77 0.58
CA ALA A 122 2.31 -6.56 1.17
C ALA A 122 2.39 -8.01 0.68
N PHE A 123 2.19 -8.98 1.58
CA PHE A 123 2.19 -10.40 1.26
C PHE A 123 0.77 -10.96 1.22
N PRO A 124 0.18 -11.14 0.03
CA PRO A 124 -1.24 -11.51 -0.10
C PRO A 124 -1.51 -12.99 0.17
N GLN A 125 -0.48 -13.84 0.17
CA GLN A 125 -0.63 -15.29 0.24
C GLN A 125 0.25 -15.90 1.33
N PRO A 126 -0.23 -16.98 2.01
CA PRO A 126 0.61 -17.74 2.93
C PRO A 126 1.71 -18.49 2.18
N GLY A 127 2.83 -18.72 2.86
CA GLY A 127 3.97 -19.44 2.31
C GLY A 127 5.31 -18.93 2.83
N THR A 128 6.39 -19.50 2.33
CA THR A 128 7.75 -19.04 2.64
C THR A 128 8.38 -18.41 1.41
N PHE A 129 8.80 -17.17 1.56
CA PHE A 129 9.34 -16.34 0.48
C PHE A 129 10.78 -15.97 0.79
N THR A 130 11.67 -16.11 -0.19
CA THR A 130 13.07 -15.68 -0.05
C THR A 130 13.33 -14.46 -0.90
N ILE A 131 13.45 -13.32 -0.25
CA ILE A 131 13.84 -12.04 -0.86
C ILE A 131 15.36 -12.02 -1.00
N ARG A 132 15.86 -11.53 -2.12
CA ARG A 132 17.27 -11.42 -2.43
C ARG A 132 17.64 -9.99 -2.85
N CYS A 133 18.92 -9.67 -2.78
CA CYS A 133 19.46 -8.46 -3.37
C CYS A 133 20.12 -8.80 -4.71
N ALA A 134 19.76 -8.07 -5.79
CA ALA A 134 20.34 -8.29 -7.11
C ALA A 134 21.82 -7.85 -7.20
N ILE A 135 22.21 -6.85 -6.40
CA ILE A 135 23.57 -6.31 -6.36
C ILE A 135 24.50 -7.15 -5.47
N HIS A 136 23.95 -7.70 -4.37
CA HIS A 136 24.71 -8.47 -3.38
C HIS A 136 24.14 -9.90 -3.25
N PRO A 137 24.60 -10.88 -4.04
CA PRO A 137 23.97 -12.19 -4.16
C PRO A 137 23.89 -13.02 -2.85
N LYS A 138 24.73 -12.71 -1.87
CA LYS A 138 24.71 -13.37 -0.55
C LYS A 138 23.60 -12.85 0.37
N MET A 139 23.05 -11.66 0.09
CA MET A 139 21.95 -11.10 0.88
C MET A 139 20.66 -11.85 0.64
N LYS A 140 20.08 -12.38 1.69
CA LYS A 140 18.77 -13.03 1.68
C LYS A 140 17.97 -12.69 2.93
N LEU A 141 16.67 -12.57 2.77
CA LEU A 141 15.68 -12.45 3.83
C LEU A 141 14.62 -13.54 3.61
N VAL A 142 14.35 -14.34 4.64
CA VAL A 142 13.29 -15.35 4.60
C VAL A 142 12.05 -14.80 5.32
N VAL A 143 10.93 -14.72 4.61
CA VAL A 143 9.65 -14.28 5.15
C VAL A 143 8.68 -15.46 5.15
N THR A 144 8.23 -15.86 6.33
CA THR A 144 7.17 -16.87 6.50
C THR A 144 5.84 -16.17 6.74
N VAL A 145 4.89 -16.36 5.85
CA VAL A 145 3.54 -15.80 5.91
C VAL A 145 2.57 -16.88 6.38
N ARG A 146 1.82 -16.62 7.45
CA ARG A 146 0.83 -17.54 8.06
C ARG A 146 -0.60 -17.07 7.87
#